data_498792768e27d4ad33778b25ea5b6f0a
#
_entry.id   498792768e27d4ad33778b25ea5b6f0a
#
_cell.length_a   1.000
_cell.length_b   1.000
_cell.length_c   1.000
_cell.angle_alpha   90.00
_cell.angle_beta   90.00
_cell.angle_gamma   90.00
#
_symmetry.space_group_name_H-M   'P 1'
#
loop_
_entity.id
_entity.type
_entity.pdbx_description
1 polymer ?
#
loop_
_entity_poly.entity_id
_entity_poly.type
_entity_poly.pdbx_seq_one_letter_code
_entity_poly.pdbx_strand_id
1 'polypeptide(L)'
;MPAAVSAYARSLSFQAAFERHDGLLGNFRDDFGKYAPRANTRCLDEVLRATARSVGGQIKYARLAEGFKNEVIQTAFSLLEKAGVIRRVASASPAGLPLGAAANPKRFKALMLDVGLLQRLLGRAPANEYSRPGLLDVFAGALAEQYVGQELAACLGDEVYCWLRPQRSSSAEVDYLVESGGRIVPIEVKSGPAGKLRSLHLLLREYPDCAPGVVLSEAPYGELPEQNLVFAPLYFAGSLGTLGGPGDA
;
A
#
# COMPACT_ATOMS: atom_id res chain seq x y z
N MET A 1 -4.64 -1.29 13.53
CA MET A 1 -4.46 -0.39 14.71
C MET A 1 -4.78 -1.12 16.00
N PRO A 2 -3.88 -1.08 17.01
CA PRO A 2 -4.06 -1.86 18.25
C PRO A 2 -5.39 -1.59 18.97
N ALA A 3 -5.83 -0.33 19.03
CA ALA A 3 -7.09 0.03 19.70
C ALA A 3 -8.33 -0.55 19.01
N ALA A 4 -8.36 -0.60 17.69
CA ALA A 4 -9.45 -1.19 16.92
C ALA A 4 -9.46 -2.72 17.05
N VAL A 5 -8.28 -3.35 16.97
CA VAL A 5 -8.12 -4.80 17.20
C VAL A 5 -8.58 -5.17 18.61
N SER A 6 -8.17 -4.41 19.63
CA SER A 6 -8.60 -4.63 21.01
C SER A 6 -10.11 -4.44 21.20
N ALA A 7 -10.71 -3.45 20.53
CA ALA A 7 -12.16 -3.26 20.56
C ALA A 7 -12.90 -4.44 19.93
N TYR A 8 -12.44 -4.91 18.77
CA TYR A 8 -12.99 -6.10 18.15
C TYR A 8 -12.83 -7.35 19.01
N ALA A 9 -11.63 -7.60 19.54
CA ALA A 9 -11.35 -8.78 20.36
C ALA A 9 -12.21 -8.86 21.63
N ARG A 10 -12.61 -7.71 22.20
CA ARG A 10 -13.46 -7.65 23.40
C ARG A 10 -14.95 -7.77 23.08
N SER A 11 -15.40 -7.27 21.95
CA SER A 11 -16.83 -7.17 21.62
C SER A 11 -17.29 -8.11 20.51
N LEU A 12 -16.35 -8.68 19.75
CA LEU A 12 -16.56 -9.41 18.49
C LEU A 12 -17.38 -8.59 17.48
N SER A 13 -17.31 -7.26 17.59
CA SER A 13 -18.08 -6.32 16.77
C SER A 13 -17.16 -5.49 15.89
N PHE A 14 -17.34 -5.60 14.58
CA PHE A 14 -16.69 -4.71 13.61
C PHE A 14 -17.12 -3.26 13.81
N GLN A 15 -18.36 -3.01 14.24
CA GLN A 15 -18.85 -1.67 14.55
C GLN A 15 -17.96 -1.00 15.62
N ALA A 16 -17.63 -1.71 16.71
CA ALA A 16 -16.77 -1.18 17.75
C ALA A 16 -15.35 -0.86 17.25
N ALA A 17 -14.81 -1.66 16.33
CA ALA A 17 -13.53 -1.39 15.69
C ALA A 17 -13.60 -0.14 14.82
N PHE A 18 -14.64 0.00 14.00
CA PHE A 18 -14.83 1.16 13.11
C PHE A 18 -15.04 2.47 13.88
N GLU A 19 -15.73 2.45 15.01
CA GLU A 19 -15.87 3.62 15.89
C GLU A 19 -14.50 4.13 16.40
N ARG A 20 -13.53 3.23 16.64
CA ARG A 20 -12.17 3.62 16.98
C ARG A 20 -11.45 4.30 15.80
N HIS A 21 -11.67 3.82 14.59
CA HIS A 21 -11.13 4.46 13.39
C HIS A 21 -11.77 5.83 13.15
N ASP A 22 -13.09 5.97 13.35
CA ASP A 22 -13.78 7.25 13.22
C ASP A 22 -13.28 8.30 14.22
N GLY A 23 -13.12 7.88 15.49
CA GLY A 23 -12.54 8.74 16.52
C GLY A 23 -11.12 9.21 16.16
N LEU A 24 -10.30 8.33 15.59
CA LEU A 24 -8.96 8.68 15.16
C LEU A 24 -8.97 9.65 13.98
N LEU A 25 -9.84 9.44 12.97
CA LEU A 25 -10.00 10.36 11.85
C LEU A 25 -10.48 11.74 12.31
N GLY A 26 -11.38 11.79 13.33
CA GLY A 26 -11.78 13.03 14.00
C GLY A 26 -10.57 13.75 14.60
N ASN A 27 -9.80 13.04 15.43
CA ASN A 27 -8.61 13.60 16.07
C ASN A 27 -7.59 14.14 15.05
N PHE A 28 -7.33 13.41 13.96
CA PHE A 28 -6.43 13.91 12.91
C PHE A 28 -6.93 15.23 12.30
N ARG A 29 -8.24 15.36 12.04
CA ARG A 29 -8.84 16.58 11.50
C ARG A 29 -8.74 17.75 12.47
N ASP A 30 -9.01 17.51 13.75
CA ASP A 30 -8.91 18.51 14.80
C ASP A 30 -7.47 19.00 14.99
N ASP A 31 -6.51 18.08 14.84
CA ASP A 31 -5.10 18.37 14.99
C ASP A 31 -4.50 19.09 13.77
N PHE A 32 -5.10 19.00 12.57
CA PHE A 32 -4.62 19.75 11.41
C PHE A 32 -4.52 21.25 11.65
N GLY A 33 -5.48 21.83 12.38
CA GLY A 33 -5.45 23.25 12.75
C GLY A 33 -4.30 23.61 13.71
N LYS A 34 -3.86 22.66 14.53
CA LYS A 34 -2.80 22.87 15.53
C LYS A 34 -1.41 22.76 14.91
N TYR A 35 -1.17 21.71 14.12
CA TYR A 35 0.15 21.41 13.53
C TYR A 35 0.43 22.19 12.25
N ALA A 36 -0.59 22.64 11.56
CA ALA A 36 -0.47 23.38 10.31
C ALA A 36 -1.43 24.60 10.29
N PRO A 37 -1.27 25.60 11.16
CA PRO A 37 -2.22 26.72 11.30
C PRO A 37 -2.35 27.57 10.03
N ARG A 38 -1.41 27.46 9.09
CA ARG A 38 -1.47 28.13 7.77
C ARG A 38 -1.94 27.20 6.65
N ALA A 39 -2.19 25.92 6.93
CA ALA A 39 -2.64 24.98 5.92
C ALA A 39 -4.12 25.16 5.66
N ASN A 40 -4.52 24.95 4.40
CA ASN A 40 -5.93 24.91 4.04
C ASN A 40 -6.52 23.57 4.47
N THR A 41 -7.28 23.55 5.56
CA THR A 41 -7.87 22.35 6.16
C THR A 41 -8.83 21.64 5.20
N ARG A 42 -9.54 22.39 4.34
CA ARG A 42 -10.39 21.83 3.29
C ARG A 42 -9.53 21.05 2.27
N CYS A 43 -8.42 21.63 1.83
CA CYS A 43 -7.50 20.95 0.91
C CYS A 43 -6.92 19.69 1.56
N LEU A 44 -6.56 19.72 2.84
CA LEU A 44 -6.07 18.55 3.58
C LEU A 44 -7.09 17.40 3.59
N ASP A 45 -8.37 17.68 3.90
CA ASP A 45 -9.42 16.65 3.93
C ASP A 45 -9.70 16.10 2.52
N GLU A 46 -9.74 16.96 1.49
CA GLU A 46 -9.89 16.53 0.10
C GLU A 46 -8.73 15.64 -0.35
N VAL A 47 -7.49 16.03 -0.07
CA VAL A 47 -6.28 15.24 -0.39
C VAL A 47 -6.29 13.90 0.35
N LEU A 48 -6.66 13.89 1.64
CA LEU A 48 -6.76 12.66 2.43
C LEU A 48 -7.75 11.67 1.81
N ARG A 49 -8.97 12.13 1.50
CA ARG A 49 -10.01 11.30 0.88
C ARG A 49 -9.65 10.84 -0.53
N ALA A 50 -9.04 11.72 -1.32
CA ALA A 50 -8.64 11.39 -2.68
C ALA A 50 -7.47 10.39 -2.68
N THR A 51 -6.52 10.52 -1.75
CA THR A 51 -5.43 9.55 -1.57
C THR A 51 -6.00 8.17 -1.23
N ALA A 52 -6.96 8.08 -0.30
CA ALA A 52 -7.63 6.83 0.03
C ALA A 52 -8.28 6.17 -1.21
N ARG A 53 -8.96 6.96 -2.06
CA ARG A 53 -9.55 6.45 -3.32
C ARG A 53 -8.53 6.06 -4.37
N SER A 54 -7.28 6.48 -4.23
CA SER A 54 -6.19 6.25 -5.19
C SER A 54 -5.23 5.15 -4.74
N VAL A 55 -5.48 4.51 -3.60
CA VAL A 55 -4.67 3.36 -3.13
C VAL A 55 -4.66 2.26 -4.20
N GLY A 56 -3.50 1.65 -4.42
CA GLY A 56 -3.27 0.70 -5.51
C GLY A 56 -2.87 1.35 -6.83
N GLY A 57 -2.94 2.68 -6.96
CA GLY A 57 -2.57 3.39 -8.18
C GLY A 57 -1.52 4.46 -7.98
N GLN A 58 -0.92 4.89 -9.11
CA GLN A 58 0.03 6.01 -9.11
C GLN A 58 -0.64 7.32 -8.71
N ILE A 59 -0.09 8.01 -7.72
CA ILE A 59 -0.56 9.33 -7.29
C ILE A 59 -0.20 10.41 -8.32
N LYS A 60 -1.19 11.23 -8.65
CA LYS A 60 -1.04 12.46 -9.44
C LYS A 60 -1.65 13.61 -8.65
N TYR A 61 -0.83 14.53 -8.16
CA TYR A 61 -1.28 15.64 -7.29
C TYR A 61 -2.48 16.40 -7.85
N ALA A 62 -2.47 16.72 -9.16
CA ALA A 62 -3.56 17.43 -9.81
C ALA A 62 -4.94 16.71 -9.77
N ARG A 63 -4.98 15.45 -9.33
CA ARG A 63 -6.22 14.66 -9.19
C ARG A 63 -6.68 14.53 -7.74
N LEU A 64 -5.91 15.05 -6.77
CA LEU A 64 -6.21 14.86 -5.35
C LEU A 64 -7.17 15.90 -4.78
N ALA A 65 -7.22 17.11 -5.36
CA ALA A 65 -8.17 18.13 -4.95
C ALA A 65 -8.45 19.09 -6.11
N GLU A 66 -9.73 19.45 -6.28
CA GLU A 66 -10.16 20.40 -7.31
C GLU A 66 -10.19 21.83 -6.76
N GLY A 67 -9.91 22.80 -7.62
CA GLY A 67 -9.94 24.22 -7.26
C GLY A 67 -8.73 24.71 -6.45
N PHE A 68 -7.71 23.88 -6.25
CA PHE A 68 -6.46 24.24 -5.58
C PHE A 68 -5.28 24.23 -6.52
N LYS A 69 -4.32 25.14 -6.28
CA LYS A 69 -3.02 25.12 -6.99
C LYS A 69 -2.23 23.87 -6.61
N ASN A 70 -1.43 23.36 -7.53
CA ASN A 70 -0.68 22.12 -7.36
C ASN A 70 0.28 22.17 -6.15
N GLU A 71 0.88 23.35 -5.88
CA GLU A 71 1.76 23.56 -4.73
C GLU A 71 1.02 23.41 -3.39
N VAL A 72 -0.23 23.86 -3.33
CA VAL A 72 -1.09 23.73 -2.13
C VAL A 72 -1.41 22.24 -1.88
N ILE A 73 -1.74 21.51 -2.96
CA ILE A 73 -2.02 20.07 -2.89
C ILE A 73 -0.77 19.30 -2.45
N GLN A 74 0.40 19.61 -3.00
CA GLN A 74 1.68 19.00 -2.61
C GLN A 74 2.00 19.28 -1.14
N THR A 75 1.77 20.50 -0.68
CA THR A 75 1.96 20.88 0.73
C THR A 75 1.02 20.08 1.62
N ALA A 76 -0.26 19.98 1.26
CA ALA A 76 -1.25 19.20 2.01
C ALA A 76 -0.86 17.71 2.08
N PHE A 77 -0.44 17.12 0.95
CA PHE A 77 0.04 15.74 0.91
C PHE A 77 1.26 15.54 1.83
N SER A 78 2.25 16.44 1.76
CA SER A 78 3.46 16.36 2.59
C SER A 78 3.15 16.53 4.09
N LEU A 79 2.14 17.33 4.47
CA LEU A 79 1.69 17.44 5.85
C LEU A 79 1.05 16.14 6.35
N LEU A 80 0.21 15.50 5.55
CA LEU A 80 -0.38 14.20 5.87
C LEU A 80 0.69 13.10 5.98
N GLU A 81 1.71 13.15 5.14
CA GLU A 81 2.88 12.25 5.18
C GLU A 81 3.69 12.45 6.48
N LYS A 82 4.00 13.71 6.83
CA LYS A 82 4.69 14.06 8.09
C LYS A 82 3.88 13.68 9.34
N ALA A 83 2.56 13.76 9.25
CA ALA A 83 1.66 13.32 10.32
C ALA A 83 1.54 11.80 10.43
N GLY A 84 2.16 11.03 9.51
CA GLY A 84 2.11 9.58 9.48
C GLY A 84 0.74 9.00 9.07
N VAL A 85 -0.18 9.83 8.56
CA VAL A 85 -1.52 9.39 8.13
C VAL A 85 -1.47 8.68 6.79
N ILE A 86 -0.54 9.10 5.94
CA ILE A 86 -0.22 8.49 4.65
C ILE A 86 1.28 8.23 4.57
N ARG A 87 1.65 7.30 3.71
CA ARG A 87 3.05 6.98 3.40
C ARG A 87 3.25 6.96 1.90
N ARG A 88 4.37 7.50 1.45
CA ARG A 88 4.80 7.44 0.05
C ARG A 88 5.56 6.14 -0.21
N VAL A 89 5.22 5.46 -1.30
CA VAL A 89 5.96 4.31 -1.85
C VAL A 89 6.53 4.74 -3.19
N ALA A 90 7.78 5.17 -3.20
CA ALA A 90 8.44 5.68 -4.40
C ALA A 90 8.68 4.56 -5.42
N SER A 91 8.60 4.90 -6.71
CA SER A 91 9.01 3.97 -7.75
C SER A 91 10.53 3.89 -7.82
N ALA A 92 11.08 2.68 -7.81
CA ALA A 92 12.50 2.42 -8.00
C ALA A 92 12.74 1.53 -9.22
N SER A 93 13.94 1.63 -9.78
CA SER A 93 14.41 0.68 -10.80
C SER A 93 15.14 -0.46 -10.10
N PRO A 94 14.77 -1.73 -10.35
CA PRO A 94 15.44 -2.87 -9.73
C PRO A 94 16.75 -3.26 -10.45
N ALA A 95 17.50 -2.27 -10.92
CA ALA A 95 18.76 -2.48 -11.65
C ALA A 95 19.98 -2.69 -10.74
N GLY A 96 19.82 -2.58 -9.42
CA GLY A 96 20.88 -2.77 -8.45
C GLY A 96 20.52 -2.25 -7.06
N LEU A 97 21.38 -2.55 -6.08
CA LEU A 97 21.26 -2.13 -4.69
C LEU A 97 22.16 -0.90 -4.39
N PRO A 98 21.77 -0.04 -3.45
CA PRO A 98 20.49 -0.03 -2.74
C PRO A 98 19.35 0.52 -3.62
N LEU A 99 18.14 0.00 -3.46
CA LEU A 99 16.94 0.44 -4.22
C LEU A 99 16.68 1.94 -4.08
N GLY A 100 16.94 2.51 -2.91
CA GLY A 100 16.75 3.93 -2.64
C GLY A 100 17.57 4.84 -3.57
N ALA A 101 18.75 4.40 -4.04
CA ALA A 101 19.58 5.17 -4.98
C ALA A 101 18.91 5.33 -6.36
N ALA A 102 18.06 4.38 -6.75
CA ALA A 102 17.32 4.40 -8.01
C ALA A 102 15.86 4.88 -7.87
N ALA A 103 15.48 5.37 -6.70
CA ALA A 103 14.13 5.82 -6.42
C ALA A 103 13.78 7.14 -7.11
N ASN A 104 12.60 7.22 -7.70
CA ASN A 104 12.06 8.43 -8.30
C ASN A 104 10.93 9.01 -7.42
N PRO A 105 11.19 10.07 -6.64
CA PRO A 105 10.20 10.64 -5.73
C PRO A 105 9.01 11.31 -6.43
N LYS A 106 9.09 11.54 -7.74
CA LYS A 106 7.99 12.11 -8.54
C LYS A 106 7.01 11.06 -9.06
N ARG A 107 7.38 9.78 -8.98
CA ARG A 107 6.55 8.65 -9.37
C ARG A 107 6.38 7.75 -8.17
N PHE A 108 5.17 7.69 -7.63
CA PHE A 108 4.93 6.97 -6.39
C PHE A 108 3.47 6.53 -6.28
N LYS A 109 3.25 5.51 -5.46
CA LYS A 109 1.96 5.14 -4.88
C LYS A 109 1.85 5.71 -3.47
N ALA A 110 0.68 5.64 -2.86
CA ALA A 110 0.49 6.01 -1.47
C ALA A 110 -0.21 4.88 -0.71
N LEU A 111 0.20 4.70 0.54
CA LEU A 111 -0.46 3.86 1.52
C LEU A 111 -1.12 4.74 2.57
N MET A 112 -2.24 4.28 3.09
CA MET A 112 -2.82 4.82 4.34
C MET A 112 -2.08 4.21 5.55
N LEU A 113 -2.15 4.87 6.68
CA LEU A 113 -1.60 4.36 7.94
C LEU A 113 -2.13 2.95 8.28
N ASP A 114 -3.39 2.68 7.96
CA ASP A 114 -4.08 1.46 8.37
C ASP A 114 -5.22 1.13 7.40
N VAL A 115 -5.43 -0.17 7.14
CA VAL A 115 -6.48 -0.66 6.25
C VAL A 115 -7.89 -0.32 6.75
N GLY A 116 -8.10 -0.24 8.06
CA GLY A 116 -9.38 0.15 8.64
C GLY A 116 -9.67 1.63 8.42
N LEU A 117 -8.66 2.52 8.52
CA LEU A 117 -8.80 3.93 8.16
C LEU A 117 -9.12 4.09 6.68
N LEU A 118 -8.47 3.31 5.81
CA LEU A 118 -8.78 3.29 4.38
C LEU A 118 -10.26 2.97 4.14
N GLN A 119 -10.78 1.91 4.76
CA GLN A 119 -12.17 1.50 4.62
C GLN A 119 -13.13 2.61 5.09
N ARG A 120 -12.84 3.26 6.22
CA ARG A 120 -13.67 4.38 6.72
C ARG A 120 -13.66 5.58 5.78
N LEU A 121 -12.51 5.97 5.25
CA LEU A 121 -12.39 7.06 4.28
C LEU A 121 -13.11 6.76 2.96
N LEU A 122 -13.21 5.48 2.58
CA LEU A 122 -14.00 5.03 1.44
C LEU A 122 -15.52 4.96 1.71
N GLY A 123 -15.95 5.31 2.93
CA GLY A 123 -17.37 5.33 3.31
C GLY A 123 -17.98 3.95 3.57
N ARG A 124 -17.16 2.93 3.81
CA ARG A 124 -17.65 1.57 4.07
C ARG A 124 -18.31 1.47 5.44
N ALA A 125 -19.49 0.85 5.48
CA ALA A 125 -20.25 0.59 6.69
C ALA A 125 -20.05 -0.85 7.17
N PRO A 126 -19.87 -1.09 8.49
CA PRO A 126 -19.50 -2.42 8.99
C PRO A 126 -20.59 -3.49 8.81
N ALA A 127 -21.86 -3.08 8.86
CA ALA A 127 -22.97 -4.03 9.00
C ALA A 127 -23.41 -4.69 7.68
N ASN A 128 -23.13 -4.09 6.53
CA ASN A 128 -23.71 -4.52 5.25
C ASN A 128 -22.72 -5.24 4.32
N GLU A 129 -21.43 -5.17 4.60
CA GLU A 129 -20.39 -5.58 3.65
C GLU A 129 -19.91 -7.02 3.86
N TYR A 130 -19.93 -7.51 5.09
CA TYR A 130 -19.49 -8.88 5.40
C TYR A 130 -20.56 -9.95 5.08
N SER A 131 -21.79 -9.51 4.81
CA SER A 131 -22.93 -10.42 4.54
C SER A 131 -23.25 -10.59 3.05
N ARG A 132 -22.57 -9.89 2.15
CA ARG A 132 -22.85 -9.94 0.70
C ARG A 132 -21.61 -10.34 -0.08
N PRO A 133 -21.51 -11.60 -0.54
CA PRO A 133 -20.50 -12.01 -1.52
C PRO A 133 -20.60 -11.12 -2.78
N GLY A 134 -19.46 -10.70 -3.29
CA GLY A 134 -19.37 -9.94 -4.56
C GLY A 134 -19.35 -8.41 -4.44
N LEU A 135 -19.81 -7.80 -3.33
CA LEU A 135 -19.71 -6.33 -3.15
C LEU A 135 -18.29 -5.88 -2.78
N LEU A 136 -17.48 -6.79 -2.27
CA LEU A 136 -16.09 -6.54 -1.86
C LEU A 136 -15.12 -6.53 -3.05
N ASP A 137 -15.50 -7.11 -4.19
CA ASP A 137 -14.58 -7.42 -5.28
C ASP A 137 -13.95 -6.18 -5.94
N VAL A 138 -14.70 -5.07 -6.04
CA VAL A 138 -14.23 -3.86 -6.72
C VAL A 138 -13.05 -3.21 -5.98
N PHE A 139 -13.01 -3.32 -4.64
CA PHE A 139 -11.95 -2.74 -3.81
C PHE A 139 -11.04 -3.80 -3.17
N ALA A 140 -11.34 -5.08 -3.36
CA ALA A 140 -10.58 -6.16 -2.74
C ALA A 140 -9.09 -6.10 -3.09
N GLY A 141 -8.77 -5.80 -4.36
CA GLY A 141 -7.39 -5.60 -4.81
C GLY A 141 -6.67 -4.48 -4.06
N ALA A 142 -7.30 -3.30 -3.99
CA ALA A 142 -6.72 -2.15 -3.29
C ALA A 142 -6.56 -2.40 -1.78
N LEU A 143 -7.50 -3.12 -1.15
CA LEU A 143 -7.41 -3.49 0.27
C LEU A 143 -6.31 -4.51 0.52
N ALA A 144 -6.17 -5.52 -0.35
CA ALA A 144 -5.08 -6.50 -0.26
C ALA A 144 -3.72 -5.83 -0.43
N GLU A 145 -3.57 -4.95 -1.44
CA GLU A 145 -2.36 -4.18 -1.65
C GLU A 145 -2.05 -3.26 -0.47
N GLN A 146 -3.05 -2.53 0.06
CA GLN A 146 -2.90 -1.73 1.27
C GLN A 146 -2.45 -2.56 2.47
N TYR A 147 -3.05 -3.74 2.69
CA TYR A 147 -2.68 -4.61 3.80
C TYR A 147 -1.23 -5.07 3.67
N VAL A 148 -0.82 -5.57 2.51
CA VAL A 148 0.55 -6.00 2.27
C VAL A 148 1.52 -4.83 2.45
N GLY A 149 1.23 -3.67 1.87
CA GLY A 149 2.09 -2.50 1.96
C GLY A 149 2.26 -1.98 3.38
N GLN A 150 1.22 -1.99 4.21
CA GLN A 150 1.33 -1.60 5.62
C GLN A 150 2.15 -2.60 6.44
N GLU A 151 2.03 -3.91 6.18
CA GLU A 151 2.83 -4.94 6.86
C GLU A 151 4.31 -4.83 6.47
N LEU A 152 4.61 -4.67 5.17
CA LEU A 152 5.97 -4.41 4.70
C LEU A 152 6.56 -3.14 5.33
N ALA A 153 5.79 -2.05 5.37
CA ALA A 153 6.22 -0.79 5.96
C ALA A 153 6.42 -0.86 7.48
N ALA A 154 5.66 -1.71 8.17
CA ALA A 154 5.84 -1.95 9.60
C ALA A 154 7.16 -2.69 9.91
N CYS A 155 7.61 -3.57 9.01
CA CYS A 155 8.83 -4.35 9.17
C CYS A 155 10.08 -3.64 8.62
N LEU A 156 9.96 -2.95 7.48
CA LEU A 156 11.08 -2.41 6.71
C LEU A 156 11.18 -0.87 6.76
N GLY A 157 10.24 -0.20 7.43
CA GLY A 157 10.22 1.25 7.47
C GLY A 157 10.01 1.89 6.11
N ASP A 158 10.92 2.81 5.72
CA ASP A 158 10.84 3.54 4.45
C ASP A 158 11.49 2.81 3.27
N GLU A 159 11.99 1.60 3.48
CA GLU A 159 12.68 0.79 2.46
C GLU A 159 11.72 -0.07 1.61
N VAL A 160 10.50 0.41 1.43
CA VAL A 160 9.48 -0.19 0.57
C VAL A 160 9.30 0.68 -0.67
N TYR A 161 9.48 0.07 -1.82
CA TYR A 161 9.37 0.73 -3.13
C TYR A 161 8.31 0.05 -3.99
N CYS A 162 8.02 0.60 -5.16
CA CYS A 162 7.22 -0.06 -6.21
C CYS A 162 7.96 0.03 -7.54
N TRP A 163 7.55 -0.76 -8.52
CA TRP A 163 8.04 -0.59 -9.88
C TRP A 163 6.95 -0.07 -10.79
N LEU A 164 7.18 1.09 -11.37
CA LEU A 164 6.33 1.69 -12.39
C LEU A 164 7.17 1.82 -13.66
N ARG A 165 6.88 1.03 -14.68
CA ARG A 165 7.68 1.01 -15.91
C ARG A 165 7.82 2.42 -16.49
N PRO A 166 9.05 2.89 -16.82
CA PRO A 166 9.27 4.26 -17.24
C PRO A 166 8.77 4.56 -18.67
N GLN A 167 8.44 3.54 -19.46
CA GLN A 167 8.05 3.71 -20.86
C GLN A 167 6.64 4.29 -20.99
N ARG A 168 6.48 5.31 -21.85
CA ARG A 168 5.20 6.02 -22.05
C ARG A 168 4.07 5.13 -22.60
N SER A 169 4.40 4.06 -23.30
CA SER A 169 3.45 3.13 -23.93
C SER A 169 3.08 1.94 -23.06
N SER A 170 3.60 1.85 -21.84
CA SER A 170 3.38 0.71 -20.94
C SER A 170 2.86 1.17 -19.60
N SER A 171 1.76 0.55 -19.17
CA SER A 171 1.21 0.69 -17.82
C SER A 171 1.66 -0.46 -16.89
N ALA A 172 2.74 -1.17 -17.23
CA ALA A 172 3.23 -2.27 -16.41
C ALA A 172 3.74 -1.73 -15.06
N GLU A 173 3.29 -2.38 -13.99
CA GLU A 173 3.68 -2.08 -12.62
C GLU A 173 3.81 -3.37 -11.81
N VAL A 174 4.67 -3.36 -10.79
CA VAL A 174 4.75 -4.37 -9.74
C VAL A 174 4.54 -3.65 -8.42
N ASP A 175 3.69 -4.23 -7.57
CA ASP A 175 3.14 -3.55 -6.40
C ASP A 175 4.21 -3.10 -5.44
N TYR A 176 5.16 -4.00 -5.09
CA TYR A 176 6.25 -3.66 -4.19
C TYR A 176 7.59 -4.23 -4.66
N LEU A 177 8.64 -3.51 -4.29
CA LEU A 177 10.03 -3.94 -4.33
C LEU A 177 10.62 -3.75 -2.95
N VAL A 178 11.29 -4.78 -2.44
CA VAL A 178 12.01 -4.72 -1.16
C VAL A 178 13.40 -5.34 -1.31
N GLU A 179 14.30 -4.99 -0.40
CA GLU A 179 15.61 -5.64 -0.29
C GLU A 179 15.54 -6.74 0.77
N SER A 180 15.96 -7.93 0.42
CA SER A 180 16.04 -9.04 1.35
C SER A 180 17.19 -9.98 0.94
N GLY A 181 18.03 -10.39 1.91
CA GLY A 181 19.16 -11.29 1.66
C GLY A 181 20.13 -10.76 0.60
N GLY A 182 20.35 -9.45 0.49
CA GLY A 182 21.22 -8.86 -0.52
C GLY A 182 20.68 -8.92 -1.96
N ARG A 183 19.39 -9.20 -2.14
CA ARG A 183 18.69 -9.25 -3.44
C ARG A 183 17.45 -8.39 -3.44
N ILE A 184 17.02 -7.98 -4.62
CA ILE A 184 15.76 -7.28 -4.81
C ILE A 184 14.65 -8.31 -4.98
N VAL A 185 13.62 -8.24 -4.14
CA VAL A 185 12.44 -9.12 -4.17
C VAL A 185 11.27 -8.33 -4.74
N PRO A 186 10.80 -8.62 -5.96
CA PRO A 186 9.57 -8.07 -6.49
C PRO A 186 8.36 -8.81 -5.93
N ILE A 187 7.36 -8.05 -5.48
CA ILE A 187 6.15 -8.56 -4.83
C ILE A 187 4.93 -8.08 -5.61
N GLU A 188 4.11 -9.02 -6.03
CA GLU A 188 2.80 -8.79 -6.65
C GLU A 188 1.71 -9.23 -5.70
N VAL A 189 0.63 -8.44 -5.58
CA VAL A 189 -0.48 -8.72 -4.66
C VAL A 189 -1.74 -9.07 -5.46
N LYS A 190 -2.44 -10.10 -5.04
CA LYS A 190 -3.72 -10.52 -5.62
C LYS A 190 -4.75 -10.70 -4.51
N SER A 191 -5.96 -10.18 -4.72
CA SER A 191 -7.08 -10.31 -3.77
C SER A 191 -7.82 -11.64 -3.85
N GLY A 192 -7.43 -12.52 -4.77
CA GLY A 192 -8.00 -13.84 -4.97
C GLY A 192 -6.91 -14.87 -5.25
N PRO A 193 -7.27 -16.14 -5.45
CA PRO A 193 -6.32 -17.24 -5.61
C PRO A 193 -5.55 -17.19 -6.94
N ALA A 194 -6.01 -16.42 -7.92
CA ALA A 194 -5.43 -16.34 -9.27
C ALA A 194 -5.44 -14.91 -9.80
N GLY A 195 -4.56 -14.63 -10.76
CA GLY A 195 -4.49 -13.33 -11.43
C GLY A 195 -3.44 -13.30 -12.54
N LYS A 196 -3.49 -12.24 -13.35
CA LYS A 196 -2.51 -12.04 -14.41
C LYS A 196 -1.21 -11.51 -13.81
N LEU A 197 -0.08 -12.17 -14.09
CA LEU A 197 1.26 -11.83 -13.60
C LEU A 197 2.16 -11.22 -14.69
N ARG A 198 1.55 -10.62 -15.73
CA ARG A 198 2.29 -10.11 -16.90
C ARG A 198 3.35 -9.07 -16.53
N SER A 199 3.04 -8.18 -15.61
CA SER A 199 3.99 -7.13 -15.18
C SER A 199 5.13 -7.72 -14.39
N LEU A 200 4.85 -8.68 -13.49
CA LEU A 200 5.87 -9.37 -12.72
C LEU A 200 6.81 -10.18 -13.63
N HIS A 201 6.27 -10.97 -14.56
CA HIS A 201 7.09 -11.69 -15.55
C HIS A 201 7.91 -10.74 -16.43
N LEU A 202 7.35 -9.57 -16.78
CA LEU A 202 8.08 -8.56 -17.54
C LEU A 202 9.27 -8.02 -16.73
N LEU A 203 9.06 -7.70 -15.46
CA LEU A 203 10.10 -7.23 -14.56
C LEU A 203 11.21 -8.27 -14.43
N LEU A 204 10.87 -9.52 -14.12
CA LEU A 204 11.84 -10.62 -13.94
C LEU A 204 12.66 -10.87 -15.22
N ARG A 205 12.07 -10.69 -16.39
CA ARG A 205 12.78 -10.79 -17.66
C ARG A 205 13.71 -9.61 -17.91
N GLU A 206 13.30 -8.39 -17.56
CA GLU A 206 14.12 -7.17 -17.74
C GLU A 206 15.23 -7.08 -16.67
N TYR A 207 15.04 -7.70 -15.50
CA TYR A 207 15.96 -7.66 -14.36
C TYR A 207 16.19 -9.09 -13.79
N PRO A 208 16.96 -9.93 -14.48
CA PRO A 208 17.14 -11.34 -14.12
C PRO A 208 17.89 -11.57 -12.79
N ASP A 209 18.59 -10.54 -12.28
CA ASP A 209 19.32 -10.60 -11.01
C ASP A 209 18.41 -10.44 -9.78
N CYS A 210 17.13 -10.14 -9.99
CA CYS A 210 16.15 -10.15 -8.91
C CYS A 210 16.00 -11.56 -8.32
N ALA A 211 15.61 -11.62 -7.04
CA ALA A 211 15.11 -12.85 -6.41
C ALA A 211 13.86 -13.35 -7.13
N PRO A 212 13.40 -14.58 -6.88
CA PRO A 212 12.10 -15.04 -7.33
C PRO A 212 11.00 -14.02 -7.00
N GLY A 213 10.11 -13.80 -7.96
CA GLY A 213 8.95 -12.93 -7.74
C GLY A 213 8.01 -13.56 -6.72
N VAL A 214 7.62 -12.80 -5.71
CA VAL A 214 6.67 -13.25 -4.68
C VAL A 214 5.28 -12.81 -5.06
N VAL A 215 4.34 -13.74 -5.09
CA VAL A 215 2.90 -13.46 -5.31
C VAL A 215 2.17 -13.68 -4.00
N LEU A 216 1.75 -12.60 -3.36
CA LEU A 216 0.94 -12.64 -2.15
C LEU A 216 -0.54 -12.66 -2.52
N SER A 217 -1.27 -13.70 -2.10
CA SER A 217 -2.66 -13.91 -2.51
C SER A 217 -3.44 -14.73 -1.46
N GLU A 218 -4.66 -15.14 -1.80
CA GLU A 218 -5.43 -16.11 -1.01
C GLU A 218 -5.00 -17.57 -1.28
N ALA A 219 -4.10 -17.79 -2.24
CA ALA A 219 -3.57 -19.13 -2.52
C ALA A 219 -2.67 -19.63 -1.38
N PRO A 220 -2.60 -20.96 -1.16
CA PRO A 220 -1.63 -21.53 -0.24
C PRO A 220 -0.20 -21.31 -0.75
N TYR A 221 0.78 -21.58 0.13
CA TYR A 221 2.19 -21.58 -0.27
C TYR A 221 2.45 -22.55 -1.42
N GLY A 222 3.27 -22.12 -2.37
CA GLY A 222 3.70 -22.94 -3.51
C GLY A 222 4.82 -22.26 -4.28
N GLU A 223 5.59 -23.04 -4.99
CA GLU A 223 6.71 -22.58 -5.82
C GLU A 223 6.52 -23.00 -7.28
N LEU A 224 6.87 -22.11 -8.19
CA LEU A 224 6.97 -22.39 -9.64
C LEU A 224 8.39 -22.03 -10.11
N PRO A 225 9.38 -22.92 -9.90
CA PRO A 225 10.77 -22.65 -10.22
C PRO A 225 11.00 -22.32 -11.70
N GLU A 226 10.25 -22.95 -12.60
CA GLU A 226 10.33 -22.71 -14.05
C GLU A 226 9.87 -21.30 -14.46
N GLN A 227 9.11 -20.61 -13.61
CA GLN A 227 8.68 -19.23 -13.80
C GLN A 227 9.39 -18.25 -12.86
N ASN A 228 10.28 -18.74 -12.01
CA ASN A 228 10.96 -17.97 -10.97
C ASN A 228 9.97 -17.26 -10.03
N LEU A 229 8.94 -17.98 -9.57
CA LEU A 229 7.86 -17.46 -8.73
C LEU A 229 7.68 -18.28 -7.45
N VAL A 230 7.35 -17.56 -6.37
CA VAL A 230 6.89 -18.11 -5.09
C VAL A 230 5.52 -17.52 -4.77
N PHE A 231 4.56 -18.35 -4.43
CA PHE A 231 3.24 -17.97 -3.95
C PHE A 231 3.19 -18.11 -2.44
N ALA A 232 2.61 -17.12 -1.77
CA ALA A 232 2.38 -17.20 -0.33
C ALA A 232 1.07 -16.49 0.04
N PRO A 233 0.43 -16.90 1.15
CA PRO A 233 -0.74 -16.21 1.68
C PRO A 233 -0.43 -14.75 2.05
N LEU A 234 -1.45 -13.86 1.95
CA LEU A 234 -1.31 -12.43 2.25
C LEU A 234 -0.67 -12.14 3.63
N TYR A 235 -0.98 -12.97 4.64
CA TYR A 235 -0.48 -12.77 5.99
C TYR A 235 1.04 -13.04 6.15
N PHE A 236 1.69 -13.61 5.14
CA PHE A 236 3.15 -13.73 5.11
C PHE A 236 3.88 -12.41 4.82
N ALA A 237 3.16 -11.35 4.44
CA ALA A 237 3.78 -10.06 4.11
C ALA A 237 4.73 -9.55 5.19
N GLY A 238 4.33 -9.65 6.48
CA GLY A 238 5.16 -9.23 7.61
C GLY A 238 6.43 -10.08 7.84
N SER A 239 6.48 -11.29 7.29
CA SER A 239 7.65 -12.18 7.41
C SER A 239 8.68 -11.97 6.30
N LEU A 240 8.33 -11.30 5.20
CA LEU A 240 9.24 -11.12 4.06
C LEU A 240 10.49 -10.29 4.40
N GLY A 241 10.39 -9.39 5.38
CA GLY A 241 11.54 -8.63 5.87
C GLY A 241 12.51 -9.44 6.75
N THR A 242 12.06 -10.58 7.27
CA THR A 242 12.86 -11.45 8.16
C THR A 242 13.36 -12.72 7.48
N LEU A 243 12.85 -13.04 6.30
CA LEU A 243 13.37 -14.15 5.51
C LEU A 243 14.74 -13.74 4.95
N GLY A 244 15.79 -14.06 5.68
CA GLY A 244 17.10 -14.31 5.11
C GLY A 244 16.88 -15.27 3.93
N GLY A 245 17.64 -15.10 2.83
CA GLY A 245 17.41 -15.76 1.56
C GLY A 245 17.16 -17.27 1.65
N PRO A 246 16.70 -17.91 0.57
CA PRO A 246 16.39 -19.34 0.55
C PRO A 246 17.62 -20.14 0.95
N GLY A 247 17.70 -20.52 2.22
CA GLY A 247 18.85 -21.23 2.83
C GLY A 247 18.84 -21.33 4.34
N ASP A 248 18.01 -20.55 5.04
CA ASP A 248 17.94 -20.53 6.52
C ASP A 248 16.61 -21.14 7.04
N ALA A 249 16.20 -22.28 6.50
CA ALA A 249 15.14 -23.11 7.08
C ALA A 249 15.64 -24.51 7.34
#